data_facbd616cc25d715c813bda0523ba082
#
_entry.id   facbd616cc25d715c813bda0523ba082
#
_cell.length_a   1.000
_cell.length_b   1.000
_cell.length_c   1.000
_cell.angle_alpha   90.00
_cell.angle_beta   90.00
_cell.angle_gamma   90.00
#
_symmetry.space_group_name_H-M   'P 1'
#
loop_
_entity.id
_entity.type
_entity.pdbx_description
1 polymer ?
#
loop_
_entity_poly.entity_id
_entity_poly.type
_entity_poly.pdbx_seq_one_letter_code
_entity_poly.pdbx_strand_id
1 'polypeptide(L)'
;MKSRVAAVIAAALAAPLLSIPAHAADTPPRTGFEESGGARWTSQPEEQGFLAAVDEASDRVSISRIGTTKQDRPLQLVRIGTRPTTRTVLLVCSQHGDEPSGREACLTTIRDLAYGDDERTRRLLTSTTVLVVPTANPDGRAADTRGNSDGVDINRDHIALRTAEGRALAAVIRDRKPDMVYDLHEYGGTPPYYDKDLFDLWPRNLNTAPDVHEEAQTLSLDYVRPAARADGYTTGTYGIWTDPVTGDPIRQVAGDGQERILRNMSGIKHTVGLLIESRVEPLTEVSEPVNNLRRVNSQLSALKGLFSFAGERGRQVDEATSAARLAGWRDTGPVYVGGADNDPPEPAEVIQDPPCGYRLTDDQYTQFKDELSLHGVRTQGTYVPLRQSLRALVPLLLDVRAPYHLTIGEPDTDC
;
A
#
# COMPACT_ATOMS: atom_id res chain seq x y z
N MET A 1 -81.74 -47.83 21.84
CA MET A 1 -80.36 -47.37 22.15
C MET A 1 -79.72 -46.98 20.78
N LYS A 2 -79.55 -45.68 20.55
CA LYS A 2 -79.00 -45.18 19.28
C LYS A 2 -77.55 -44.73 19.49
N SER A 3 -76.61 -45.42 18.89
CA SER A 3 -75.19 -45.09 18.91
C SER A 3 -74.92 -43.98 17.90
N ARG A 4 -74.31 -42.89 18.39
CA ARG A 4 -73.83 -41.77 17.50
C ARG A 4 -72.35 -42.00 17.28
N VAL A 5 -71.95 -42.15 16.03
CA VAL A 5 -70.56 -42.14 15.58
C VAL A 5 -70.20 -40.68 15.28
N ALA A 6 -69.21 -40.15 15.93
CA ALA A 6 -68.63 -38.85 15.69
C ALA A 6 -67.50 -38.97 14.68
N ALA A 7 -67.58 -38.31 13.54
CA ALA A 7 -66.52 -38.23 12.56
C ALA A 7 -65.58 -37.04 12.93
N VAL A 8 -64.29 -37.33 13.13
CA VAL A 8 -63.26 -36.30 13.32
C VAL A 8 -62.68 -35.97 11.93
N ILE A 9 -62.89 -34.72 11.50
CA ILE A 9 -62.27 -34.16 10.31
C ILE A 9 -60.95 -33.56 10.69
N ALA A 10 -59.83 -34.18 10.24
CA ALA A 10 -58.49 -33.62 10.37
C ALA A 10 -58.26 -32.63 9.23
N ALA A 11 -58.23 -31.32 9.57
CA ALA A 11 -57.79 -30.27 8.65
C ALA A 11 -56.29 -30.21 8.57
N ALA A 12 -55.70 -30.63 7.45
CA ALA A 12 -54.29 -30.43 7.16
C ALA A 12 -54.03 -28.96 6.78
N LEU A 13 -53.32 -28.23 7.63
CA LEU A 13 -52.75 -26.94 7.34
C LEU A 13 -51.53 -27.10 6.43
N ALA A 14 -51.70 -26.80 5.12
CA ALA A 14 -50.60 -26.63 4.20
C ALA A 14 -49.99 -25.26 4.43
N ALA A 15 -48.81 -25.23 5.06
CA ALA A 15 -47.98 -24.03 5.13
C ALA A 15 -47.39 -23.74 3.74
N PRO A 16 -47.45 -22.51 3.22
CA PRO A 16 -46.77 -22.16 1.99
C PRO A 16 -45.26 -22.23 2.25
N LEU A 17 -44.54 -23.08 1.54
CA LEU A 17 -43.10 -23.02 1.40
C LEU A 17 -42.78 -21.70 0.68
N LEU A 18 -42.36 -20.69 1.42
CA LEU A 18 -41.69 -19.53 0.87
C LEU A 18 -40.41 -20.03 0.21
N SER A 19 -40.44 -20.17 -1.11
CA SER A 19 -39.24 -20.33 -1.91
C SER A 19 -38.41 -19.07 -1.75
N ILE A 20 -37.34 -19.14 -0.95
CA ILE A 20 -36.26 -18.17 -0.98
C ILE A 20 -35.76 -18.16 -2.43
N PRO A 21 -35.82 -17.01 -3.13
CA PRO A 21 -35.24 -16.97 -4.47
C PRO A 21 -33.77 -17.36 -4.32
N ALA A 22 -33.35 -18.41 -5.05
CA ALA A 22 -31.93 -18.67 -5.23
C ALA A 22 -31.36 -17.37 -5.78
N HIS A 23 -30.42 -16.78 -5.04
CA HIS A 23 -29.62 -15.67 -5.59
C HIS A 23 -29.06 -16.20 -6.90
N ALA A 24 -29.48 -15.61 -8.02
CA ALA A 24 -28.76 -15.77 -9.27
C ALA A 24 -27.31 -15.47 -8.95
N ALA A 25 -26.39 -16.32 -9.37
CA ALA A 25 -24.97 -16.05 -9.23
C ALA A 25 -24.72 -14.72 -9.95
N ASP A 26 -24.69 -13.63 -9.19
CA ASP A 26 -24.58 -12.29 -9.73
C ASP A 26 -23.26 -12.20 -10.50
N THR A 27 -23.34 -11.80 -11.74
CA THR A 27 -22.16 -11.51 -12.55
C THR A 27 -21.33 -10.48 -11.79
N PRO A 28 -20.03 -10.72 -11.55
CA PRO A 28 -19.19 -9.79 -10.82
C PRO A 28 -19.30 -8.38 -11.40
N PRO A 29 -19.41 -7.34 -10.57
CA PRO A 29 -19.58 -5.97 -11.07
C PRO A 29 -18.35 -5.55 -11.88
N ARG A 30 -18.58 -4.71 -12.88
CA ARG A 30 -17.52 -4.14 -13.72
C ARG A 30 -17.26 -2.71 -13.32
N THR A 31 -16.00 -2.28 -13.42
CA THR A 31 -15.64 -0.87 -13.24
C THR A 31 -16.08 -0.04 -14.46
N GLY A 32 -16.22 1.28 -14.29
CA GLY A 32 -16.51 2.16 -15.43
C GLY A 32 -15.45 2.11 -16.53
N PHE A 33 -14.19 1.84 -16.14
CA PHE A 33 -13.08 1.59 -17.07
C PHE A 33 -13.32 0.33 -17.92
N GLU A 34 -13.66 -0.79 -17.27
CA GLU A 34 -13.95 -2.04 -17.98
C GLU A 34 -15.19 -1.95 -18.87
N GLU A 35 -16.24 -1.26 -18.42
CA GLU A 35 -17.47 -1.05 -19.20
C GLU A 35 -17.21 -0.25 -20.48
N SER A 36 -16.28 0.73 -20.40
CA SER A 36 -15.91 1.56 -21.54
C SER A 36 -14.86 0.89 -22.45
N GLY A 37 -14.36 -0.31 -22.10
CA GLY A 37 -13.26 -0.95 -22.84
C GLY A 37 -11.95 -0.16 -22.78
N GLY A 38 -11.70 0.57 -21.70
CA GLY A 38 -10.51 1.38 -21.49
C GLY A 38 -10.59 2.81 -22.05
N ALA A 39 -11.76 3.21 -22.61
CA ALA A 39 -11.89 4.53 -23.22
C ALA A 39 -11.99 5.68 -22.19
N ARG A 40 -12.36 5.37 -20.96
CA ARG A 40 -12.40 6.34 -19.85
C ARG A 40 -12.06 5.66 -18.52
N TRP A 41 -11.55 6.43 -17.58
CA TRP A 41 -11.31 6.00 -16.22
C TRP A 41 -12.59 5.96 -15.41
N THR A 42 -12.69 5.03 -14.45
CA THR A 42 -13.81 4.96 -13.51
C THR A 42 -13.96 6.28 -12.76
N SER A 43 -15.14 6.87 -12.75
CA SER A 43 -15.45 8.06 -11.98
C SER A 43 -15.61 7.74 -10.50
N GLN A 44 -15.55 8.75 -9.63
CA GLN A 44 -15.71 8.53 -8.19
C GLN A 44 -17.09 7.95 -7.81
N PRO A 45 -18.24 8.41 -8.37
CA PRO A 45 -19.52 7.77 -8.11
C PRO A 45 -19.58 6.31 -8.55
N GLU A 46 -18.97 5.96 -9.70
CA GLU A 46 -18.88 4.56 -10.16
C GLU A 46 -18.02 3.71 -9.24
N GLU A 47 -16.88 4.23 -8.75
CA GLU A 47 -16.06 3.55 -7.74
C GLU A 47 -16.87 3.26 -6.47
N GLN A 48 -17.61 4.24 -5.96
CA GLN A 48 -18.46 4.05 -4.77
C GLN A 48 -19.53 2.99 -5.00
N GLY A 49 -20.21 3.03 -6.16
CA GLY A 49 -21.21 2.03 -6.55
C GLY A 49 -20.61 0.63 -6.71
N PHE A 50 -19.46 0.54 -7.37
CA PHE A 50 -18.72 -0.72 -7.53
C PHE A 50 -18.32 -1.33 -6.19
N LEU A 51 -17.72 -0.54 -5.29
CA LEU A 51 -17.30 -1.00 -3.97
C LEU A 51 -18.50 -1.46 -3.14
N ALA A 52 -19.59 -0.71 -3.14
CA ALA A 52 -20.81 -1.09 -2.44
C ALA A 52 -21.38 -2.42 -2.96
N ALA A 53 -21.41 -2.62 -4.29
CA ALA A 53 -21.88 -3.86 -4.89
C ALA A 53 -21.00 -5.07 -4.53
N VAL A 54 -19.67 -4.88 -4.46
CA VAL A 54 -18.75 -5.95 -4.06
C VAL A 54 -18.90 -6.28 -2.57
N ASP A 55 -19.07 -5.27 -1.69
CA ASP A 55 -19.29 -5.44 -0.25
C ASP A 55 -20.60 -6.18 0.06
N GLU A 56 -21.69 -5.82 -0.66
CA GLU A 56 -23.00 -6.46 -0.51
C GLU A 56 -22.99 -7.92 -0.96
N ALA A 57 -22.27 -8.23 -2.04
CA ALA A 57 -22.31 -9.56 -2.67
C ALA A 57 -21.29 -10.55 -2.11
N SER A 58 -20.31 -10.14 -1.31
CA SER A 58 -19.23 -11.02 -0.85
C SER A 58 -18.89 -10.89 0.63
N ASP A 59 -19.13 -11.93 1.40
CA ASP A 59 -18.74 -12.04 2.81
C ASP A 59 -17.21 -11.94 3.04
N ARG A 60 -16.42 -11.98 1.96
CA ARG A 60 -14.96 -11.83 2.03
C ARG A 60 -14.53 -10.37 2.13
N VAL A 61 -15.38 -9.43 1.77
CA VAL A 61 -15.06 -8.00 1.69
C VAL A 61 -15.74 -7.25 2.82
N SER A 62 -15.06 -6.26 3.33
CA SER A 62 -15.65 -5.24 4.19
C SER A 62 -14.98 -3.90 3.94
N ILE A 63 -15.79 -2.84 3.90
CA ILE A 63 -15.34 -1.48 3.61
C ILE A 63 -15.46 -0.63 4.87
N SER A 64 -14.43 0.13 5.16
CA SER A 64 -14.43 1.10 6.25
C SER A 64 -13.92 2.45 5.79
N ARG A 65 -14.48 3.52 6.33
CA ARG A 65 -13.97 4.87 6.15
C ARG A 65 -12.80 5.10 7.09
N ILE A 66 -11.63 5.44 6.56
CA ILE A 66 -10.40 5.70 7.32
C ILE A 66 -10.10 7.21 7.47
N GLY A 67 -10.83 8.04 6.76
CA GLY A 67 -10.69 9.49 6.80
C GLY A 67 -11.62 10.19 5.83
N THR A 68 -11.42 11.50 5.73
CA THR A 68 -12.14 12.40 4.80
C THR A 68 -11.15 13.43 4.30
N THR A 69 -11.14 13.69 3.01
CA THR A 69 -10.31 14.73 2.41
C THR A 69 -10.83 16.13 2.74
N LYS A 70 -10.07 17.15 2.37
CA LYS A 70 -10.47 18.55 2.53
C LYS A 70 -11.74 18.91 1.73
N GLN A 71 -12.01 18.21 0.62
CA GLN A 71 -13.23 18.40 -0.17
C GLN A 71 -14.33 17.40 0.18
N ASP A 72 -14.33 16.88 1.40
CA ASP A 72 -15.34 15.99 1.96
C ASP A 72 -15.49 14.63 1.25
N ARG A 73 -14.49 14.20 0.47
CA ARG A 73 -14.50 12.87 -0.14
C ARG A 73 -14.04 11.80 0.84
N PRO A 74 -14.71 10.63 0.90
CA PRO A 74 -14.30 9.55 1.81
C PRO A 74 -12.96 8.93 1.38
N LEU A 75 -12.08 8.72 2.34
CA LEU A 75 -10.94 7.82 2.23
C LEU A 75 -11.38 6.45 2.72
N GLN A 76 -11.27 5.43 1.87
CA GLN A 76 -11.80 4.10 2.15
C GLN A 76 -10.69 3.06 2.25
N LEU A 77 -10.87 2.12 3.15
CA LEU A 77 -10.08 0.90 3.28
C LEU A 77 -10.98 -0.29 3.01
N VAL A 78 -10.64 -1.06 2.00
CA VAL A 78 -11.25 -2.35 1.70
C VAL A 78 -10.42 -3.45 2.35
N ARG A 79 -11.06 -4.30 3.14
CA ARG A 79 -10.44 -5.49 3.73
C ARG A 79 -11.00 -6.72 3.02
N ILE A 80 -10.12 -7.61 2.55
CA ILE A 80 -10.46 -8.85 1.89
C ILE A 80 -9.92 -10.02 2.71
N GLY A 81 -10.80 -10.93 3.10
CA GLY A 81 -10.50 -12.11 3.92
C GLY A 81 -11.56 -12.31 5.00
N THR A 82 -12.01 -13.55 5.18
CA THR A 82 -13.09 -13.91 6.11
C THR A 82 -12.64 -14.11 7.55
N ARG A 83 -11.34 -14.30 7.78
CA ARG A 83 -10.76 -14.64 9.11
C ARG A 83 -9.58 -13.73 9.43
N PRO A 84 -9.25 -13.53 10.71
CA PRO A 84 -7.94 -13.00 11.08
C PRO A 84 -6.85 -13.94 10.54
N THR A 85 -5.87 -13.37 9.86
CA THR A 85 -4.71 -14.09 9.31
C THR A 85 -3.44 -13.63 10.00
N THR A 86 -2.37 -14.40 9.85
CA THR A 86 -1.06 -14.06 10.41
C THR A 86 -0.34 -12.98 9.60
N ARG A 87 -0.75 -12.79 8.33
CA ARG A 87 -0.09 -11.88 7.39
C ARG A 87 -1.06 -10.86 6.81
N THR A 88 -0.56 -9.66 6.57
CA THR A 88 -1.32 -8.56 5.96
C THR A 88 -0.54 -7.93 4.82
N VAL A 89 -1.17 -7.84 3.65
CA VAL A 89 -0.70 -7.07 2.49
C VAL A 89 -1.55 -5.80 2.39
N LEU A 90 -0.93 -4.64 2.26
CA LEU A 90 -1.60 -3.36 2.00
C LEU A 90 -1.26 -2.89 0.59
N LEU A 91 -2.26 -2.71 -0.25
CA LEU A 91 -2.17 -2.02 -1.53
C LEU A 91 -2.57 -0.56 -1.34
N VAL A 92 -1.70 0.36 -1.77
CA VAL A 92 -1.99 1.80 -1.79
C VAL A 92 -2.02 2.26 -3.24
N CYS A 93 -3.16 2.77 -3.70
CA CYS A 93 -3.39 3.09 -5.09
C CYS A 93 -3.74 4.57 -5.23
N SER A 94 -3.26 5.20 -6.31
CA SER A 94 -3.57 6.59 -6.65
C SER A 94 -3.25 7.59 -5.53
N GLN A 95 -2.02 7.57 -5.00
CA GLN A 95 -1.48 8.65 -4.17
C GLN A 95 -1.34 9.93 -5.00
N HIS A 96 -1.05 9.79 -6.31
CA HIS A 96 -1.14 10.87 -7.28
C HIS A 96 -2.46 10.74 -8.04
N GLY A 97 -3.22 11.85 -8.11
CA GLY A 97 -4.55 11.81 -8.69
C GLY A 97 -4.56 11.68 -10.22
N ASP A 98 -3.49 12.07 -10.88
CA ASP A 98 -3.26 11.93 -12.33
C ASP A 98 -2.69 10.57 -12.75
N GLU A 99 -2.57 9.61 -11.81
CA GLU A 99 -2.08 8.24 -12.02
C GLU A 99 -3.21 7.21 -11.83
N PRO A 100 -4.16 7.06 -12.78
CA PRO A 100 -5.38 6.28 -12.56
C PRO A 100 -5.22 4.77 -12.73
N SER A 101 -4.17 4.25 -13.41
CA SER A 101 -4.11 2.83 -13.77
C SER A 101 -3.97 1.91 -12.55
N GLY A 102 -3.20 2.34 -11.53
CA GLY A 102 -3.06 1.61 -10.27
C GLY A 102 -4.41 1.47 -9.55
N ARG A 103 -5.26 2.50 -9.59
CA ARG A 103 -6.61 2.45 -9.03
C ARG A 103 -7.48 1.41 -9.73
N GLU A 104 -7.51 1.40 -11.07
CA GLU A 104 -8.28 0.42 -11.84
C GLU A 104 -7.79 -1.01 -11.57
N ALA A 105 -6.47 -1.21 -11.49
CA ALA A 105 -5.90 -2.50 -11.11
C ALA A 105 -6.32 -2.92 -9.69
N CYS A 106 -6.37 -1.98 -8.74
CA CYS A 106 -6.84 -2.23 -7.38
C CYS A 106 -8.33 -2.59 -7.32
N LEU A 107 -9.21 -1.87 -8.03
CA LEU A 107 -10.64 -2.18 -8.11
C LEU A 107 -10.86 -3.58 -8.71
N THR A 108 -10.20 -3.88 -9.82
CA THR A 108 -10.23 -5.21 -10.44
C THR A 108 -9.77 -6.29 -9.46
N THR A 109 -8.67 -6.06 -8.74
CA THR A 109 -8.13 -6.98 -7.73
C THR A 109 -9.13 -7.21 -6.58
N ILE A 110 -9.79 -6.16 -6.08
CA ILE A 110 -10.81 -6.28 -5.04
C ILE A 110 -11.91 -7.23 -5.49
N ARG A 111 -12.46 -7.03 -6.69
CA ARG A 111 -13.49 -7.91 -7.27
C ARG A 111 -12.98 -9.34 -7.45
N ASP A 112 -11.82 -9.50 -8.06
CA ASP A 112 -11.30 -10.82 -8.41
C ASP A 112 -11.00 -11.66 -7.16
N LEU A 113 -10.52 -11.04 -6.07
CA LEU A 113 -10.35 -11.71 -4.79
C LEU A 113 -11.68 -11.95 -4.04
N ALA A 114 -12.66 -11.07 -4.22
CA ALA A 114 -13.98 -11.21 -3.62
C ALA A 114 -14.78 -12.38 -4.20
N TYR A 115 -14.69 -12.56 -5.52
CA TYR A 115 -15.44 -13.57 -6.26
C TYR A 115 -14.62 -14.81 -6.66
N GLY A 116 -13.28 -14.70 -6.63
CA GLY A 116 -12.39 -15.78 -7.06
C GLY A 116 -12.55 -17.04 -6.21
N ASP A 117 -12.79 -18.15 -6.91
CA ASP A 117 -13.02 -19.48 -6.29
C ASP A 117 -11.97 -20.51 -6.70
N ASP A 118 -10.92 -20.02 -7.36
CA ASP A 118 -9.76 -20.82 -7.71
C ASP A 118 -8.88 -21.15 -6.49
N GLU A 119 -8.05 -22.17 -6.62
CA GLU A 119 -7.22 -22.66 -5.52
C GLU A 119 -6.19 -21.63 -5.05
N ARG A 120 -5.67 -20.81 -5.96
CA ARG A 120 -4.67 -19.77 -5.65
C ARG A 120 -5.27 -18.69 -4.74
N THR A 121 -6.46 -18.18 -5.10
CA THR A 121 -7.21 -17.21 -4.30
C THR A 121 -7.56 -17.76 -2.93
N ARG A 122 -8.05 -19.02 -2.86
CA ARG A 122 -8.35 -19.65 -1.58
C ARG A 122 -7.12 -19.82 -0.70
N ARG A 123 -6.00 -20.27 -1.25
CA ARG A 123 -4.73 -20.40 -0.51
C ARG A 123 -4.24 -19.06 0.01
N LEU A 124 -4.23 -18.03 -0.83
CA LEU A 124 -3.84 -16.66 -0.43
C LEU A 124 -4.67 -16.20 0.76
N LEU A 125 -5.99 -16.21 0.65
CA LEU A 125 -6.89 -15.69 1.68
C LEU A 125 -6.98 -16.56 2.94
N THR A 126 -6.43 -17.79 2.92
CA THR A 126 -6.30 -18.63 4.12
C THR A 126 -5.23 -18.10 5.08
N SER A 127 -4.15 -17.54 4.57
CA SER A 127 -2.99 -17.08 5.35
C SER A 127 -2.78 -15.56 5.34
N THR A 128 -3.45 -14.86 4.42
CA THR A 128 -3.19 -13.44 4.15
C THR A 128 -4.48 -12.64 4.11
N THR A 129 -4.54 -11.57 4.87
CA THR A 129 -5.54 -10.50 4.71
C THR A 129 -5.01 -9.50 3.69
N VAL A 130 -5.82 -9.16 2.69
CA VAL A 130 -5.48 -8.10 1.73
C VAL A 130 -6.25 -6.84 2.12
N LEU A 131 -5.54 -5.77 2.35
CA LEU A 131 -6.05 -4.43 2.59
C LEU A 131 -5.79 -3.59 1.34
N VAL A 132 -6.78 -2.82 0.91
CA VAL A 132 -6.65 -1.96 -0.27
C VAL A 132 -7.18 -0.57 0.06
N VAL A 133 -6.36 0.45 -0.19
CA VAL A 133 -6.82 1.84 -0.30
C VAL A 133 -6.91 2.16 -1.80
N PRO A 134 -8.09 2.03 -2.42
CA PRO A 134 -8.23 2.07 -3.89
C PRO A 134 -7.92 3.45 -4.45
N THR A 135 -8.27 4.51 -3.72
CA THR A 135 -7.98 5.89 -4.10
C THR A 135 -7.49 6.65 -2.87
N ALA A 136 -6.15 6.75 -2.73
CA ALA A 136 -5.52 7.45 -1.62
C ALA A 136 -5.65 8.98 -1.74
N ASN A 137 -5.85 9.51 -2.95
CA ASN A 137 -6.02 10.93 -3.25
C ASN A 137 -7.28 11.20 -4.10
N PRO A 138 -8.48 11.09 -3.52
CA PRO A 138 -9.70 11.27 -4.29
C PRO A 138 -9.93 12.72 -4.76
N ASP A 139 -9.36 13.73 -4.08
CA ASP A 139 -9.44 15.13 -4.51
C ASP A 139 -8.56 15.38 -5.74
N GLY A 140 -7.30 14.92 -5.70
CA GLY A 140 -6.41 14.95 -6.86
C GLY A 140 -6.95 14.13 -8.03
N ARG A 141 -7.53 12.96 -7.77
CA ARG A 141 -8.15 12.13 -8.81
C ARG A 141 -9.33 12.86 -9.50
N ALA A 142 -10.15 13.57 -8.73
CA ALA A 142 -11.27 14.33 -9.28
C ALA A 142 -10.82 15.54 -10.12
N ALA A 143 -9.68 16.12 -9.77
CA ALA A 143 -9.09 17.27 -10.45
C ALA A 143 -8.09 16.88 -11.56
N ASP A 144 -7.77 15.59 -11.69
CA ASP A 144 -6.70 15.06 -12.56
C ASP A 144 -5.36 15.73 -12.32
N THR A 145 -4.97 15.81 -11.05
CA THR A 145 -3.71 16.44 -10.58
C THR A 145 -2.91 15.51 -9.72
N ARG A 146 -1.57 15.65 -9.75
CA ARG A 146 -0.65 14.89 -8.92
C ARG A 146 -0.92 15.08 -7.41
N GLY A 147 -0.95 16.33 -6.96
CA GLY A 147 -1.21 16.70 -5.57
C GLY A 147 -2.67 16.58 -5.16
N ASN A 148 -2.94 16.67 -3.87
CA ASN A 148 -4.28 16.77 -3.33
C ASN A 148 -4.89 18.18 -3.56
N SER A 149 -6.05 18.47 -2.98
CA SER A 149 -6.73 19.77 -3.12
C SER A 149 -5.93 20.99 -2.62
N ASP A 150 -4.89 20.76 -1.82
CA ASP A 150 -3.93 21.81 -1.40
C ASP A 150 -2.66 21.87 -2.28
N GLY A 151 -2.59 21.04 -3.33
CA GLY A 151 -1.42 20.89 -4.20
C GLY A 151 -0.26 20.13 -3.54
N VAL A 152 -0.50 19.44 -2.41
CA VAL A 152 0.51 18.67 -1.70
C VAL A 152 0.66 17.29 -2.34
N ASP A 153 1.90 16.90 -2.66
CA ASP A 153 2.25 15.55 -3.06
C ASP A 153 2.19 14.62 -1.83
N ILE A 154 1.20 13.74 -1.79
CA ILE A 154 0.98 12.83 -0.66
C ILE A 154 2.17 11.89 -0.49
N ASN A 155 2.80 11.46 -1.59
CA ASN A 155 4.01 10.62 -1.53
C ASN A 155 5.29 11.42 -1.19
N ARG A 156 5.13 12.60 -0.58
CA ARG A 156 6.16 13.42 0.07
C ARG A 156 5.74 13.84 1.48
N ASP A 157 4.61 13.33 1.97
CA ASP A 157 4.01 13.72 3.25
C ASP A 157 4.10 12.61 4.34
N HIS A 158 4.81 11.51 4.08
CA HIS A 158 4.88 10.38 5.03
C HIS A 158 5.78 10.62 6.25
N ILE A 159 6.39 11.78 6.40
CA ILE A 159 7.02 12.27 7.63
C ILE A 159 6.16 13.34 8.28
N ALA A 160 5.79 14.36 7.53
CA ALA A 160 5.14 15.56 8.09
C ALA A 160 3.66 15.34 8.44
N LEU A 161 2.99 14.40 7.76
CA LEU A 161 1.58 14.04 7.97
C LEU A 161 0.65 15.27 8.01
N ARG A 162 0.85 16.21 7.08
CA ARG A 162 0.08 17.45 6.99
C ARG A 162 -1.29 17.25 6.34
N THR A 163 -1.39 16.26 5.45
CA THR A 163 -2.59 15.99 4.69
C THR A 163 -3.50 14.99 5.41
N ALA A 164 -4.80 15.09 5.19
CA ALA A 164 -5.77 14.11 5.71
C ALA A 164 -5.48 12.71 5.16
N GLU A 165 -5.05 12.64 3.91
CA GLU A 165 -4.68 11.44 3.19
C GLU A 165 -3.45 10.77 3.81
N GLY A 166 -2.36 11.51 4.00
CA GLY A 166 -1.13 11.03 4.65
C GLY A 166 -1.39 10.54 6.08
N ARG A 167 -2.20 11.28 6.85
CA ARG A 167 -2.64 10.90 8.22
C ARG A 167 -3.45 9.60 8.22
N ALA A 168 -4.38 9.44 7.27
CA ALA A 168 -5.19 8.23 7.14
C ALA A 168 -4.32 7.00 6.80
N LEU A 169 -3.39 7.12 5.85
CA LEU A 169 -2.45 6.06 5.50
C LEU A 169 -1.54 5.71 6.69
N ALA A 170 -1.00 6.71 7.39
CA ALA A 170 -0.17 6.49 8.58
C ALA A 170 -0.93 5.74 9.69
N ALA A 171 -2.21 6.09 9.92
CA ALA A 171 -3.07 5.39 10.87
C ALA A 171 -3.30 3.93 10.48
N VAL A 172 -3.59 3.65 9.19
CA VAL A 172 -3.74 2.27 8.69
C VAL A 172 -2.46 1.48 8.92
N ILE A 173 -1.29 2.02 8.55
CA ILE A 173 0.00 1.33 8.72
C ILE A 173 0.30 1.08 10.21
N ARG A 174 0.06 2.07 11.08
CA ARG A 174 0.25 1.93 12.55
C ARG A 174 -0.65 0.84 13.14
N ASP A 175 -1.94 0.85 12.77
CA ASP A 175 -2.96 0.02 13.42
C ASP A 175 -3.00 -1.39 12.85
N ARG A 176 -2.73 -1.55 11.55
CA ARG A 176 -2.76 -2.85 10.85
C ARG A 176 -1.41 -3.51 10.79
N LYS A 177 -0.31 -2.76 10.91
CA LYS A 177 1.07 -3.24 10.86
C LYS A 177 1.30 -4.21 9.69
N PRO A 178 1.01 -3.80 8.46
CA PRO A 178 1.11 -4.70 7.31
C PRO A 178 2.52 -5.26 7.21
N ASP A 179 2.62 -6.52 6.79
CA ASP A 179 3.90 -7.18 6.54
C ASP A 179 4.45 -6.83 5.17
N MET A 180 3.55 -6.46 4.24
CA MET A 180 3.89 -5.98 2.91
C MET A 180 3.09 -4.71 2.59
N VAL A 181 3.74 -3.71 1.98
CA VAL A 181 3.11 -2.52 1.40
C VAL A 181 3.48 -2.42 -0.06
N TYR A 182 2.49 -2.34 -0.92
CA TYR A 182 2.64 -2.26 -2.37
C TYR A 182 2.00 -0.96 -2.86
N ASP A 183 2.82 -0.08 -3.42
CA ASP A 183 2.48 1.30 -3.77
C ASP A 183 2.42 1.45 -5.29
N LEU A 184 1.21 1.69 -5.84
CA LEU A 184 0.95 1.66 -7.28
C LEU A 184 0.94 3.06 -7.86
N HIS A 185 1.87 3.30 -8.78
CA HIS A 185 2.13 4.58 -9.45
C HIS A 185 2.22 4.47 -10.95
N GLU A 186 2.42 5.62 -11.60
CA GLU A 186 2.70 5.73 -13.03
C GLU A 186 3.80 6.76 -13.29
N TYR A 187 4.60 6.52 -14.32
CA TYR A 187 5.71 7.39 -14.69
C TYR A 187 5.64 7.83 -16.15
N GLY A 188 6.20 9.01 -16.44
CA GLY A 188 6.45 9.48 -17.79
C GLY A 188 7.74 8.88 -18.39
N GLY A 189 7.65 8.33 -19.59
CA GLY A 189 8.78 7.72 -20.28
C GLY A 189 9.79 8.74 -20.80
N THR A 190 11.07 8.35 -20.86
CA THR A 190 12.14 9.14 -21.47
C THR A 190 12.97 8.22 -22.38
N PRO A 191 12.46 7.85 -23.56
CA PRO A 191 13.19 6.99 -24.48
C PRO A 191 14.51 7.62 -24.93
N PRO A 192 15.56 6.82 -25.21
CA PRO A 192 15.61 5.35 -25.11
C PRO A 192 16.03 4.82 -23.74
N TYR A 193 16.28 5.68 -22.75
CA TYR A 193 16.93 5.30 -21.50
C TYR A 193 15.96 4.85 -20.41
N TYR A 194 14.72 5.36 -20.45
CA TYR A 194 13.71 5.13 -19.41
C TYR A 194 12.37 4.85 -20.07
N ASP A 195 12.18 3.59 -20.52
CA ASP A 195 11.18 3.23 -21.52
C ASP A 195 10.50 1.86 -21.32
N LYS A 196 10.57 1.25 -20.12
CA LYS A 196 9.94 -0.05 -19.88
C LYS A 196 8.42 0.10 -19.66
N ASP A 197 7.66 -0.97 -19.83
CA ASP A 197 6.23 -0.99 -19.46
C ASP A 197 6.03 -0.80 -17.98
N LEU A 198 6.91 -1.39 -17.18
CA LEU A 198 6.91 -1.32 -15.72
C LEU A 198 8.31 -1.07 -15.18
N PHE A 199 8.39 -0.18 -14.22
CA PHE A 199 9.50 -0.07 -13.30
C PHE A 199 9.04 -0.39 -11.89
N ASP A 200 9.94 -0.91 -11.07
CA ASP A 200 9.69 -1.12 -9.66
C ASP A 200 10.91 -0.74 -8.81
N LEU A 201 10.69 -0.52 -7.51
CA LEU A 201 11.75 -0.23 -6.59
C LEU A 201 11.38 -0.60 -5.16
N TRP A 202 12.31 -1.30 -4.49
CA TRP A 202 12.28 -1.60 -3.06
C TRP A 202 12.68 -0.41 -2.19
N PRO A 203 12.51 -0.45 -0.85
CA PRO A 203 12.99 0.57 0.06
C PRO A 203 14.52 0.70 -0.01
N ARG A 204 15.02 1.89 -0.31
CA ARG A 204 16.45 2.19 -0.39
C ARG A 204 17.01 2.89 0.85
N ASN A 205 16.15 3.28 1.80
CA ASN A 205 16.60 3.92 3.03
C ASN A 205 17.45 2.97 3.86
N LEU A 206 18.63 3.40 4.27
CA LEU A 206 19.62 2.60 5.00
C LEU A 206 19.17 2.15 6.40
N ASN A 207 18.08 2.72 6.92
CA ASN A 207 17.47 2.26 8.17
C ASN A 207 16.48 1.09 7.97
N THR A 208 16.30 0.62 6.76
CA THR A 208 15.55 -0.61 6.48
C THR A 208 16.38 -1.80 6.99
N ALA A 209 15.76 -2.66 7.81
CA ALA A 209 16.45 -3.85 8.32
C ALA A 209 16.92 -4.74 7.16
N PRO A 210 18.15 -5.32 7.23
CA PRO A 210 18.71 -6.08 6.09
C PRO A 210 17.81 -7.18 5.55
N ASP A 211 17.22 -7.99 6.44
CA ASP A 211 16.34 -9.10 6.02
C ASP A 211 15.05 -8.58 5.35
N VAL A 212 14.50 -7.44 5.81
CA VAL A 212 13.33 -6.79 5.18
C VAL A 212 13.69 -6.24 3.81
N HIS A 213 14.89 -5.67 3.66
CA HIS A 213 15.42 -5.18 2.40
C HIS A 213 15.62 -6.33 1.38
N GLU A 214 16.22 -7.45 1.82
CA GLU A 214 16.41 -8.64 0.99
C GLU A 214 15.08 -9.24 0.51
N GLU A 215 14.07 -9.35 1.39
CA GLU A 215 12.74 -9.81 0.99
C GLU A 215 12.07 -8.85 0.00
N ALA A 216 12.28 -7.53 0.12
CA ALA A 216 11.76 -6.56 -0.84
C ALA A 216 12.45 -6.65 -2.21
N GLN A 217 13.75 -6.92 -2.24
CA GLN A 217 14.48 -7.20 -3.48
C GLN A 217 14.00 -8.52 -4.11
N THR A 218 13.83 -9.57 -3.32
CA THR A 218 13.29 -10.86 -3.77
C THR A 218 11.89 -10.69 -4.34
N LEU A 219 11.00 -9.93 -3.67
CA LEU A 219 9.67 -9.61 -4.21
C LEU A 219 9.75 -8.98 -5.60
N SER A 220 10.63 -8.00 -5.78
CA SER A 220 10.83 -7.33 -7.07
C SER A 220 11.40 -8.28 -8.13
N LEU A 221 12.60 -8.82 -7.86
CA LEU A 221 13.44 -9.46 -8.86
C LEU A 221 12.97 -10.87 -9.24
N ASP A 222 12.46 -11.63 -8.25
CA ASP A 222 12.14 -13.05 -8.44
C ASP A 222 10.64 -13.31 -8.62
N TYR A 223 9.76 -12.35 -8.29
CA TYR A 223 8.31 -12.53 -8.38
C TYR A 223 7.62 -11.51 -9.27
N VAL A 224 7.73 -10.20 -8.98
CA VAL A 224 6.98 -9.16 -9.69
C VAL A 224 7.44 -9.02 -11.13
N ARG A 225 8.74 -8.84 -11.36
CA ARG A 225 9.30 -8.71 -12.72
C ARG A 225 9.12 -9.97 -13.55
N PRO A 226 9.38 -11.20 -13.05
CA PRO A 226 9.11 -12.41 -13.81
C PRO A 226 7.63 -12.57 -14.17
N ALA A 227 6.70 -12.26 -13.27
CA ALA A 227 5.25 -12.32 -13.56
C ALA A 227 4.86 -11.34 -14.68
N ALA A 228 5.33 -10.09 -14.61
CA ALA A 228 5.07 -9.10 -15.65
C ALA A 228 5.68 -9.51 -17.02
N ARG A 229 6.91 -10.04 -17.02
CA ARG A 229 7.59 -10.53 -18.24
C ARG A 229 6.88 -11.74 -18.85
N ALA A 230 6.33 -12.65 -18.03
CA ALA A 230 5.56 -13.79 -18.51
C ALA A 230 4.30 -13.37 -19.28
N ASP A 231 3.71 -12.23 -18.93
CA ASP A 231 2.58 -11.64 -19.63
C ASP A 231 3.02 -10.68 -20.79
N GLY A 232 4.34 -10.63 -21.09
CA GLY A 232 4.91 -9.88 -22.25
C GLY A 232 5.32 -8.43 -21.93
N TYR A 233 5.30 -7.98 -20.68
CA TYR A 233 5.71 -6.62 -20.30
C TYR A 233 7.20 -6.52 -20.04
N THR A 234 7.80 -5.42 -20.51
CA THR A 234 9.19 -5.08 -20.21
C THR A 234 9.30 -4.48 -18.81
N THR A 235 10.38 -4.82 -18.07
CA THR A 235 10.56 -4.37 -16.68
C THR A 235 11.97 -3.82 -16.45
N GLY A 236 12.11 -2.92 -15.47
CA GLY A 236 13.38 -2.35 -15.07
C GLY A 236 13.36 -1.81 -13.64
N THR A 237 14.49 -1.26 -13.19
CA THR A 237 14.62 -0.61 -11.87
C THR A 237 14.20 0.84 -11.99
N TYR A 238 13.24 1.26 -11.16
CA TYR A 238 12.77 2.65 -11.12
C TYR A 238 13.88 3.62 -10.73
N GLY A 239 13.83 4.81 -11.35
CA GLY A 239 14.70 5.93 -11.01
C GLY A 239 16.09 5.86 -11.61
N ILE A 240 16.39 4.88 -12.47
CA ILE A 240 17.70 4.72 -13.11
C ILE A 240 17.54 4.70 -14.63
N TRP A 241 18.22 5.62 -15.30
CA TRP A 241 18.41 5.51 -16.75
C TRP A 241 19.43 4.45 -17.06
N THR A 242 19.12 3.57 -17.99
CA THR A 242 20.01 2.49 -18.43
C THR A 242 20.40 2.66 -19.89
N ASP A 243 21.60 2.24 -20.22
CA ASP A 243 22.06 2.17 -21.61
C ASP A 243 21.18 1.16 -22.38
N PRO A 244 20.59 1.56 -23.53
CA PRO A 244 19.65 0.70 -24.26
C PRO A 244 20.32 -0.51 -24.93
N VAL A 245 21.67 -0.52 -25.05
CA VAL A 245 22.45 -1.58 -25.70
C VAL A 245 23.04 -2.52 -24.65
N THR A 246 23.71 -1.97 -23.61
CA THR A 246 24.42 -2.77 -22.61
C THR A 246 23.53 -3.09 -21.40
N GLY A 247 22.51 -2.26 -21.11
CA GLY A 247 21.69 -2.36 -19.92
C GLY A 247 22.34 -1.74 -18.67
N ASP A 248 23.52 -1.15 -18.80
CA ASP A 248 24.26 -0.57 -17.68
C ASP A 248 23.59 0.70 -17.15
N PRO A 249 23.66 0.97 -15.84
CA PRO A 249 23.19 2.21 -15.26
C PRO A 249 23.97 3.42 -15.79
N ILE A 250 23.26 4.44 -16.28
CA ILE A 250 23.86 5.71 -16.74
C ILE A 250 23.69 6.81 -15.71
N ARG A 251 22.49 6.95 -15.16
CA ARG A 251 22.14 8.06 -14.28
C ARG A 251 20.98 7.73 -13.38
N GLN A 252 21.10 8.09 -12.10
CA GLN A 252 19.95 8.13 -11.19
C GLN A 252 19.15 9.41 -11.41
N VAL A 253 17.84 9.28 -11.61
CA VAL A 253 16.89 10.39 -11.85
C VAL A 253 15.80 10.48 -10.80
N ALA A 254 15.58 9.40 -10.06
CA ALA A 254 14.63 9.31 -8.92
C ALA A 254 15.04 8.11 -8.04
N GLY A 255 14.22 7.76 -7.08
CA GLY A 255 14.40 6.49 -6.36
C GLY A 255 15.46 6.52 -5.25
N ASP A 256 15.67 7.67 -4.64
CA ASP A 256 16.56 7.88 -3.49
C ASP A 256 16.03 7.23 -2.19
N GLY A 257 16.79 7.43 -1.08
CA GLY A 257 16.48 6.92 0.25
C GLY A 257 15.56 7.80 1.10
N GLN A 258 14.93 8.87 0.56
CA GLN A 258 14.15 9.82 1.34
C GLN A 258 13.03 9.15 2.14
N GLU A 259 13.02 9.37 3.45
CA GLU A 259 12.08 8.79 4.41
C GLU A 259 10.65 9.29 4.27
N ARG A 260 10.44 10.43 3.62
CA ARG A 260 9.11 11.01 3.35
C ARG A 260 8.33 10.32 2.23
N ILE A 261 8.91 9.32 1.54
CA ILE A 261 8.30 8.53 0.47
C ILE A 261 7.76 7.22 1.06
N LEU A 262 6.53 6.80 0.71
CA LEU A 262 5.88 5.64 1.29
C LEU A 262 6.72 4.36 1.20
N ARG A 263 7.34 4.10 0.04
CA ARG A 263 8.23 2.97 -0.17
C ARG A 263 9.32 2.87 0.92
N ASN A 264 10.05 3.96 1.16
CA ASN A 264 11.11 4.01 2.16
C ASN A 264 10.56 3.99 3.59
N MET A 265 9.48 4.74 3.85
CA MET A 265 8.79 4.73 5.15
C MET A 265 8.32 3.32 5.51
N SER A 266 7.89 2.52 4.54
CA SER A 266 7.49 1.13 4.75
C SER A 266 8.66 0.29 5.28
N GLY A 267 9.84 0.39 4.66
CA GLY A 267 11.05 -0.31 5.11
C GLY A 267 11.49 0.12 6.52
N ILE A 268 11.49 1.43 6.80
CA ILE A 268 11.80 1.99 8.13
C ILE A 268 10.81 1.48 9.19
N LYS A 269 9.56 1.24 8.81
CA LYS A 269 8.51 0.66 9.68
C LYS A 269 8.48 -0.87 9.66
N HIS A 270 9.57 -1.50 9.21
CA HIS A 270 9.75 -2.96 9.23
C HIS A 270 8.74 -3.72 8.36
N THR A 271 8.45 -3.19 7.20
CA THR A 271 7.50 -3.75 6.23
C THR A 271 8.22 -3.98 4.91
N VAL A 272 7.98 -5.12 4.27
CA VAL A 272 8.46 -5.39 2.91
C VAL A 272 7.71 -4.46 1.95
N GLY A 273 8.37 -3.40 1.52
CA GLY A 273 7.81 -2.38 0.64
C GLY A 273 8.15 -2.60 -0.83
N LEU A 274 7.25 -2.25 -1.74
CA LEU A 274 7.57 -2.14 -3.16
C LEU A 274 6.75 -1.02 -3.79
N LEU A 275 7.42 -0.12 -4.50
CA LEU A 275 6.82 0.80 -5.44
C LEU A 275 6.75 0.13 -6.81
N ILE A 276 5.66 0.32 -7.54
CA ILE A 276 5.49 -0.10 -8.94
C ILE A 276 5.01 1.08 -9.78
N GLU A 277 5.59 1.23 -10.96
CA GLU A 277 5.34 2.35 -11.87
C GLU A 277 4.98 1.80 -13.24
N SER A 278 3.75 1.98 -13.69
CA SER A 278 3.40 1.71 -15.09
C SER A 278 3.66 2.94 -15.96
N ARG A 279 4.14 2.71 -17.19
CA ARG A 279 4.42 3.80 -18.12
C ARG A 279 3.14 4.41 -18.66
N VAL A 280 3.05 5.74 -18.63
CA VAL A 280 1.88 6.49 -19.13
C VAL A 280 1.80 6.41 -20.66
N GLU A 281 2.87 6.79 -21.37
CA GLU A 281 2.89 6.83 -22.84
C GLU A 281 3.02 5.41 -23.43
N PRO A 282 2.43 5.14 -24.58
CA PRO A 282 2.59 3.85 -25.26
C PRO A 282 4.03 3.67 -25.78
N LEU A 283 4.51 2.42 -25.84
CA LEU A 283 5.81 2.09 -26.45
C LEU A 283 5.80 2.21 -27.97
N THR A 284 4.64 2.01 -28.57
CA THR A 284 4.39 2.15 -30.00
C THR A 284 3.08 2.91 -30.19
N GLU A 285 2.87 3.49 -31.36
CA GLU A 285 1.62 4.18 -31.67
C GLU A 285 0.43 3.22 -31.59
N VAL A 286 -0.49 3.46 -30.67
CA VAL A 286 -1.73 2.72 -30.46
C VAL A 286 -2.85 3.69 -30.05
N SER A 287 -4.11 3.26 -30.14
CA SER A 287 -5.22 4.07 -29.65
C SER A 287 -5.19 4.22 -28.12
N GLU A 288 -5.73 5.31 -27.61
CA GLU A 288 -5.78 5.60 -26.18
C GLU A 288 -6.40 4.46 -25.36
N PRO A 289 -7.56 3.87 -25.72
CA PRO A 289 -8.11 2.74 -24.97
C PRO A 289 -7.16 1.54 -24.90
N VAL A 290 -6.46 1.23 -25.98
CA VAL A 290 -5.47 0.13 -26.00
C VAL A 290 -4.31 0.42 -25.07
N ASN A 291 -3.80 1.65 -25.06
CA ASN A 291 -2.75 2.06 -24.15
C ASN A 291 -3.23 2.05 -22.68
N ASN A 292 -4.42 2.53 -22.39
CA ASN A 292 -4.98 2.51 -21.04
C ASN A 292 -5.15 1.07 -20.53
N LEU A 293 -5.59 0.14 -21.37
CA LEU A 293 -5.65 -1.29 -21.04
C LEU A 293 -4.25 -1.85 -20.76
N ARG A 294 -3.22 -1.48 -21.53
CA ARG A 294 -1.82 -1.86 -21.28
C ARG A 294 -1.37 -1.38 -19.90
N ARG A 295 -1.61 -0.12 -19.56
CA ARG A 295 -1.26 0.48 -18.25
C ARG A 295 -1.86 -0.31 -17.08
N VAL A 296 -3.16 -0.61 -17.14
CA VAL A 296 -3.86 -1.37 -16.10
C VAL A 296 -3.40 -2.83 -16.07
N ASN A 297 -3.32 -3.50 -17.23
CA ASN A 297 -2.96 -4.91 -17.31
C ASN A 297 -1.51 -5.17 -16.87
N SER A 298 -0.58 -4.25 -17.12
CA SER A 298 0.79 -4.37 -16.62
C SER A 298 0.82 -4.34 -15.08
N GLN A 299 0.04 -3.46 -14.43
CA GLN A 299 -0.12 -3.45 -12.96
C GLN A 299 -0.73 -4.77 -12.45
N LEU A 300 -1.78 -5.28 -13.11
CA LEU A 300 -2.41 -6.56 -12.74
C LEU A 300 -1.43 -7.73 -12.86
N SER A 301 -0.58 -7.72 -13.89
CA SER A 301 0.46 -8.74 -14.06
C SER A 301 1.50 -8.70 -12.93
N ALA A 302 1.92 -7.50 -12.52
CA ALA A 302 2.80 -7.30 -11.38
C ALA A 302 2.16 -7.78 -10.06
N LEU A 303 0.86 -7.53 -9.85
CA LEU A 303 0.11 -8.02 -8.67
C LEU A 303 0.03 -9.55 -8.60
N LYS A 304 0.06 -10.27 -9.74
CA LYS A 304 0.18 -11.75 -9.73
C LYS A 304 1.47 -12.18 -9.04
N GLY A 305 2.58 -11.47 -9.30
CA GLY A 305 3.87 -11.70 -8.65
C GLY A 305 3.80 -11.45 -7.14
N LEU A 306 3.22 -10.32 -6.71
CA LEU A 306 3.02 -10.01 -5.29
C LEU A 306 2.25 -11.11 -4.56
N PHE A 307 1.13 -11.59 -5.12
CA PHE A 307 0.33 -12.62 -4.46
C PHE A 307 1.00 -14.00 -4.48
N SER A 308 1.83 -14.32 -5.48
CA SER A 308 2.67 -15.51 -5.46
C SER A 308 3.71 -15.42 -4.34
N PHE A 309 4.43 -14.29 -4.24
CA PHE A 309 5.39 -14.03 -3.17
C PHE A 309 4.74 -14.15 -1.78
N ALA A 310 3.59 -13.51 -1.57
CA ALA A 310 2.87 -13.57 -0.29
C ALA A 310 2.49 -15.00 0.10
N GLY A 311 2.15 -15.84 -0.87
CA GLY A 311 1.83 -17.25 -0.64
C GLY A 311 3.04 -18.14 -0.38
N GLU A 312 4.14 -17.91 -1.10
CA GLU A 312 5.31 -18.79 -1.09
C GLU A 312 6.36 -18.39 -0.06
N ARG A 313 6.60 -17.08 0.12
CA ARG A 313 7.61 -16.53 1.03
C ARG A 313 7.06 -15.99 2.35
N GLY A 314 5.81 -16.28 2.63
CA GLY A 314 5.14 -15.70 3.79
C GLY A 314 5.83 -15.93 5.11
N ARG A 315 6.43 -17.12 5.35
CA ARG A 315 7.18 -17.39 6.58
C ARG A 315 8.44 -16.53 6.69
N GLN A 316 9.18 -16.36 5.60
CA GLN A 316 10.39 -15.53 5.56
C GLN A 316 10.04 -14.06 5.82
N VAL A 317 8.93 -13.58 5.24
CA VAL A 317 8.41 -12.22 5.50
C VAL A 317 8.05 -12.06 6.99
N ASP A 318 7.34 -13.02 7.58
CA ASP A 318 6.95 -13.00 9.00
C ASP A 318 8.20 -12.99 9.91
N GLU A 319 9.22 -13.78 9.59
CA GLU A 319 10.49 -13.85 10.30
C GLU A 319 11.26 -12.53 10.19
N ALA A 320 11.44 -11.99 8.97
CA ALA A 320 12.17 -10.74 8.72
C ALA A 320 11.52 -9.53 9.42
N THR A 321 10.21 -9.35 9.24
CA THR A 321 9.48 -8.21 9.82
C THR A 321 9.42 -8.29 11.34
N SER A 322 9.24 -9.49 11.91
CA SER A 322 9.23 -9.69 13.36
C SER A 322 10.61 -9.46 13.98
N ALA A 323 11.68 -9.98 13.35
CA ALA A 323 13.05 -9.76 13.80
C ALA A 323 13.41 -8.27 13.78
N ALA A 324 13.04 -7.55 12.71
CA ALA A 324 13.25 -6.12 12.57
C ALA A 324 12.53 -5.32 13.67
N ARG A 325 11.24 -5.64 13.94
CA ARG A 325 10.46 -5.01 15.03
C ARG A 325 11.09 -5.23 16.42
N LEU A 326 11.75 -6.37 16.63
CA LEU A 326 12.43 -6.67 17.89
C LEU A 326 13.83 -6.03 17.99
N ALA A 327 14.52 -5.86 16.87
CA ALA A 327 15.87 -5.30 16.83
C ALA A 327 15.93 -3.87 17.38
N GLY A 328 14.93 -3.03 17.11
CA GLY A 328 14.85 -1.67 17.65
C GLY A 328 14.89 -1.57 19.18
N TRP A 329 14.47 -2.62 19.88
CA TRP A 329 14.51 -2.68 21.33
C TRP A 329 15.90 -2.96 21.91
N ARG A 330 16.84 -3.44 21.08
CA ARG A 330 18.24 -3.67 21.48
C ARG A 330 19.03 -2.39 21.55
N ASP A 331 18.56 -1.35 20.82
CA ASP A 331 19.14 -0.01 20.78
C ASP A 331 20.63 0.01 20.44
N THR A 332 20.99 -0.62 19.33
CA THR A 332 22.39 -0.74 18.88
C THR A 332 22.55 -0.32 17.43
N GLY A 333 23.77 0.14 17.10
CA GLY A 333 24.17 0.52 15.75
C GLY A 333 23.78 1.95 15.35
N PRO A 334 24.31 2.42 14.22
CA PRO A 334 24.08 3.78 13.74
C PRO A 334 22.62 3.99 13.28
N VAL A 335 22.27 5.27 13.08
CA VAL A 335 21.07 5.70 12.36
C VAL A 335 21.50 6.59 11.20
N TYR A 336 20.90 6.40 10.04
CA TYR A 336 21.21 7.12 8.82
C TYR A 336 20.14 8.19 8.58
N VAL A 337 20.57 9.43 8.38
CA VAL A 337 19.68 10.56 8.06
C VAL A 337 19.81 11.00 6.59
N GLY A 338 20.57 10.26 5.80
CA GLY A 338 20.76 10.42 4.37
C GLY A 338 21.34 9.15 3.74
N GLY A 339 21.66 9.22 2.46
CA GLY A 339 22.13 8.08 1.67
C GLY A 339 21.03 7.12 1.22
N ALA A 340 21.46 6.10 0.48
CA ALA A 340 20.62 5.02 -0.04
C ALA A 340 21.46 3.74 -0.23
N ASP A 341 20.82 2.61 -0.48
CA ASP A 341 21.50 1.33 -0.75
C ASP A 341 22.46 1.36 -1.96
N ASN A 342 22.25 2.29 -2.87
CA ASN A 342 23.07 2.53 -4.05
C ASN A 342 23.79 3.89 -4.06
N ASP A 343 23.68 4.67 -2.97
CA ASP A 343 24.31 5.97 -2.80
C ASP A 343 24.78 6.12 -1.34
N PRO A 344 26.07 5.82 -1.07
CA PRO A 344 26.60 5.79 0.29
C PRO A 344 26.40 7.12 1.00
N PRO A 345 26.06 7.11 2.31
CA PRO A 345 25.84 8.34 3.06
C PRO A 345 27.14 9.10 3.27
N GLU A 346 27.07 10.43 3.26
CA GLU A 346 28.17 11.28 3.73
C GLU A 346 28.38 11.11 5.25
N PRO A 347 29.58 11.35 5.79
CA PRO A 347 29.83 11.20 7.23
C PRO A 347 28.87 12.01 8.13
N ALA A 348 28.42 13.18 7.67
CA ALA A 348 27.45 14.01 8.39
C ALA A 348 26.03 13.44 8.42
N GLU A 349 25.72 12.51 7.53
CA GLU A 349 24.44 11.83 7.41
C GLU A 349 24.34 10.56 8.25
N VAL A 350 25.40 10.24 9.02
CA VAL A 350 25.43 9.06 9.89
C VAL A 350 25.51 9.47 11.35
N ILE A 351 24.53 9.04 12.14
CA ILE A 351 24.54 9.15 13.59
C ILE A 351 25.20 7.88 14.12
N GLN A 352 26.52 7.88 14.31
CA GLN A 352 27.28 6.68 14.72
C GLN A 352 26.87 6.21 16.12
N ASP A 353 26.77 7.15 17.05
CA ASP A 353 26.39 6.94 18.44
C ASP A 353 25.09 7.71 18.73
N PRO A 354 23.91 7.13 18.40
CA PRO A 354 22.64 7.80 18.64
C PRO A 354 22.39 8.04 20.13
N PRO A 355 21.71 9.14 20.52
CA PRO A 355 21.36 9.40 21.91
C PRO A 355 20.36 8.35 22.44
N CYS A 356 20.15 8.30 23.75
CA CYS A 356 19.14 7.43 24.36
C CYS A 356 17.70 7.81 23.97
N GLY A 357 17.52 9.05 23.57
CA GLY A 357 16.25 9.62 23.17
C GLY A 357 16.35 11.12 22.90
N TYR A 358 15.20 11.73 22.70
CA TYR A 358 15.07 13.17 22.51
C TYR A 358 14.07 13.75 23.50
N ARG A 359 14.41 14.92 24.07
CA ARG A 359 13.50 15.72 24.89
C ARG A 359 12.87 16.81 24.06
N LEU A 360 11.57 16.91 24.10
CA LEU A 360 10.79 18.00 23.51
C LEU A 360 10.42 19.01 24.58
N THR A 361 10.25 20.27 24.20
CA THR A 361 9.56 21.22 25.06
C THR A 361 8.06 20.88 25.14
N ASP A 362 7.35 21.40 26.11
CA ASP A 362 5.91 21.20 26.26
C ASP A 362 5.13 21.71 25.00
N ASP A 363 5.59 22.81 24.41
CA ASP A 363 5.01 23.37 23.19
C ASP A 363 5.25 22.46 21.98
N GLN A 364 6.47 21.95 21.79
CA GLN A 364 6.78 20.99 20.72
C GLN A 364 5.97 19.70 20.89
N TYR A 365 5.91 19.16 22.09
CA TYR A 365 5.12 17.94 22.35
C TYR A 365 3.64 18.18 22.07
N THR A 366 3.09 19.29 22.55
CA THR A 366 1.69 19.63 22.28
C THR A 366 1.39 19.76 20.80
N GLN A 367 2.33 20.33 20.03
CA GLN A 367 2.20 20.51 18.60
C GLN A 367 2.28 19.20 17.81
N PHE A 368 3.19 18.27 18.17
CA PHE A 368 3.53 17.09 17.36
C PHE A 368 3.16 15.74 17.95
N LYS A 369 2.52 15.69 19.12
CA LYS A 369 2.11 14.41 19.76
C LYS A 369 1.22 13.55 18.88
N ASP A 370 0.38 14.15 18.07
CA ASP A 370 -0.53 13.44 17.17
C ASP A 370 0.23 12.80 16.01
N GLU A 371 1.20 13.51 15.41
CA GLU A 371 2.07 12.99 14.37
C GLU A 371 2.96 11.85 14.92
N LEU A 372 3.57 12.02 16.10
CA LEU A 372 4.33 10.97 16.78
C LEU A 372 3.47 9.72 17.02
N SER A 373 2.24 9.91 17.48
CA SER A 373 1.27 8.83 17.69
C SER A 373 0.88 8.15 16.38
N LEU A 374 0.63 8.91 15.31
CA LEU A 374 0.30 8.37 13.98
C LEU A 374 1.46 7.58 13.38
N HIS A 375 2.69 8.03 13.62
CA HIS A 375 3.87 7.25 13.25
C HIS A 375 4.01 5.95 14.03
N GLY A 376 3.36 5.82 15.20
CA GLY A 376 3.49 4.69 16.10
C GLY A 376 4.71 4.80 17.03
N VAL A 377 5.28 6.00 17.14
CA VAL A 377 6.40 6.30 18.05
C VAL A 377 5.89 6.40 19.49
N ARG A 378 6.60 5.73 20.41
CA ARG A 378 6.28 5.75 21.84
C ARG A 378 6.91 6.97 22.50
N THR A 379 6.16 7.63 23.35
CA THR A 379 6.60 8.78 24.14
C THR A 379 6.40 8.52 25.64
N GLN A 380 7.18 9.18 26.48
CA GLN A 380 7.06 9.22 27.94
C GLN A 380 6.91 10.70 28.35
N GLY A 381 5.71 11.25 28.25
CA GLY A 381 5.52 12.70 28.29
C GLY A 381 6.27 13.35 27.11
N THR A 382 7.10 14.35 27.40
CA THR A 382 7.94 15.05 26.41
C THR A 382 9.19 14.27 25.99
N TYR A 383 9.49 13.15 26.62
CA TYR A 383 10.64 12.32 26.28
C TYR A 383 10.27 11.25 25.25
N VAL A 384 11.09 11.13 24.21
CA VAL A 384 10.93 10.15 23.12
C VAL A 384 12.14 9.22 23.12
N PRO A 385 12.05 8.03 23.75
CA PRO A 385 13.18 7.10 23.85
C PRO A 385 13.51 6.46 22.51
N LEU A 386 14.79 6.22 22.22
CA LEU A 386 15.21 5.44 21.06
C LEU A 386 14.90 3.95 21.24
N ARG A 387 15.00 3.44 22.46
CA ARG A 387 14.75 2.02 22.75
C ARG A 387 13.27 1.66 22.54
N GLN A 388 12.90 1.47 21.29
CA GLN A 388 11.56 1.07 20.85
C GLN A 388 11.63 0.40 19.47
N SER A 389 10.55 -0.26 19.02
CA SER A 389 10.51 -0.94 17.71
C SER A 389 10.95 -0.02 16.56
N LEU A 390 10.43 1.21 16.53
CA LEU A 390 10.72 2.21 15.49
C LEU A 390 11.94 3.09 15.83
N ARG A 391 12.99 2.48 16.39
CA ARG A 391 14.20 3.17 16.83
C ARG A 391 14.76 4.15 15.81
N ALA A 392 14.94 3.70 14.58
CA ALA A 392 15.56 4.51 13.53
C ALA A 392 14.65 5.65 13.06
N LEU A 393 13.34 5.54 13.22
CA LEU A 393 12.40 6.59 12.84
C LEU A 393 12.48 7.80 13.81
N VAL A 394 12.84 7.58 15.08
CA VAL A 394 12.88 8.66 16.09
C VAL A 394 13.84 9.79 15.68
N PRO A 395 15.12 9.53 15.32
CA PRO A 395 16.01 10.58 14.82
C PRO A 395 15.53 11.22 13.51
N LEU A 396 14.91 10.44 12.60
CA LEU A 396 14.35 11.00 11.36
C LEU A 396 13.22 12.01 11.62
N LEU A 397 12.56 11.91 12.76
CA LEU A 397 11.50 12.84 13.17
C LEU A 397 12.01 14.01 14.01
N LEU A 398 13.14 13.85 14.75
CA LEU A 398 13.50 14.77 15.85
C LEU A 398 14.94 15.28 15.82
N ASP A 399 15.86 14.68 15.01
CA ASP A 399 17.24 15.14 14.92
C ASP A 399 17.40 16.29 13.93
N VAL A 400 18.18 17.28 14.29
CA VAL A 400 18.46 18.46 13.44
C VAL A 400 19.13 18.11 12.11
N ARG A 401 19.82 16.95 12.04
CA ARG A 401 20.48 16.46 10.80
C ARG A 401 19.50 15.83 9.81
N ALA A 402 18.33 15.39 10.28
CA ALA A 402 17.33 14.80 9.40
C ALA A 402 16.65 15.88 8.54
N PRO A 403 16.67 15.77 7.20
CA PRO A 403 16.22 16.87 6.32
C PRO A 403 14.71 17.12 6.40
N TYR A 404 13.92 16.15 6.84
CA TYR A 404 12.44 16.23 6.87
C TYR A 404 11.86 16.11 8.28
N HIS A 405 12.66 16.34 9.34
CA HIS A 405 12.20 16.23 10.73
C HIS A 405 10.92 17.07 11.02
N LEU A 406 10.14 16.59 11.99
CA LEU A 406 8.94 17.31 12.46
C LEU A 406 9.31 18.54 13.28
N THR A 407 10.26 18.35 14.22
CA THR A 407 10.81 19.35 15.12
C THR A 407 12.19 18.92 15.58
N ILE A 408 12.95 19.83 16.18
CA ILE A 408 14.26 19.55 16.72
C ILE A 408 14.12 19.27 18.21
N GLY A 409 14.30 18.00 18.61
CA GLY A 409 14.39 17.60 20.01
C GLY A 409 15.80 17.73 20.54
N GLU A 410 15.94 18.00 21.85
CA GLU A 410 17.23 17.99 22.53
C GLU A 410 17.69 16.55 22.73
N PRO A 411 18.87 16.13 22.21
CA PRO A 411 19.35 14.76 22.38
C PRO A 411 19.73 14.49 23.85
N ASP A 412 19.25 13.39 24.39
CA ASP A 412 19.57 12.90 25.74
C ASP A 412 20.61 11.78 25.62
N THR A 413 21.82 12.04 26.11
CA THR A 413 22.94 11.10 26.07
C THR A 413 23.21 10.39 27.42
N ASP A 414 22.45 10.77 28.45
CA ASP A 414 22.60 10.20 29.79
C ASP A 414 21.73 8.92 29.90
N CYS A 415 22.19 7.82 29.27
CA CYS A 415 21.55 6.53 29.35
C CYS A 415 21.64 5.94 30.76
#